data_16aa69401e88e991e0a27930972b62ea
#
_entry.id   16aa69401e88e991e0a27930972b62ea
#
_cell.length_a   1.000
_cell.length_b   1.000
_cell.length_c   1.000
_cell.angle_alpha   90.00
_cell.angle_beta   90.00
_cell.angle_gamma   90.00
#
_symmetry.space_group_name_H-M   'P 1'
#
loop_
_entity.id
_entity.type
_entity.pdbx_description
1 polymer ?
#
loop_
_entity_poly.entity_id
_entity_poly.type
_entity_poly.pdbx_seq_one_letter_code
_entity_poly.pdbx_strand_id
1 'polypeptide(L)'
;MSVKVSGGGVLAQVLRDGVHSDTTSAVIVVDVDGEHSIPSIAQLTDNQIDEIFEQPMQRVIAALQEAHEANCRRIVVVVPTTGMSGGACYAPQAALAESARILVKSAARQWGSTGITVNAVAVEPHWFAIDPSISGPVAIAPRSLSNEVSPVGVITWLCSEASQDVTGQTIVCDGGLWM
;
A
#
# COMPACT_ATOMS: atom_id res chain seq x y z
N MET A 1 2.60 -12.92 18.52
CA MET A 1 2.52 -13.67 17.25
C MET A 1 3.32 -12.95 16.17
N SER A 2 3.56 -13.57 15.01
CA SER A 2 4.48 -13.01 14.01
C SER A 2 3.75 -12.13 12.99
N VAL A 3 4.37 -11.01 12.64
CA VAL A 3 3.99 -10.21 11.46
C VAL A 3 5.02 -10.49 10.37
N LYS A 4 4.57 -10.96 9.21
CA LYS A 4 5.44 -11.10 8.02
C LYS A 4 5.31 -9.82 7.20
N VAL A 5 6.41 -9.09 7.02
CA VAL A 5 6.45 -7.91 6.15
C VAL A 5 7.20 -8.25 4.87
N SER A 6 6.52 -8.20 3.74
CA SER A 6 7.08 -8.35 2.39
C SER A 6 7.22 -6.99 1.69
N GLY A 7 8.09 -6.93 0.70
CA GLY A 7 8.45 -5.71 -0.01
C GLY A 7 9.81 -5.14 0.42
N GLY A 8 10.25 -4.12 -0.29
CA GLY A 8 11.56 -3.47 -0.13
C GLY A 8 11.46 -2.02 0.37
N GLY A 9 12.64 -1.37 0.43
CA GLY A 9 12.75 0.04 0.74
C GLY A 9 12.65 0.40 2.22
N VAL A 10 12.74 1.70 2.48
CA VAL A 10 12.75 2.28 3.84
C VAL A 10 11.45 1.98 4.59
N LEU A 11 10.30 2.11 3.92
CA LEU A 11 9.01 1.85 4.53
C LEU A 11 8.89 0.42 5.04
N ALA A 12 9.28 -0.58 4.23
CA ALA A 12 9.23 -1.98 4.66
C ALA A 12 10.10 -2.24 5.88
N GLN A 13 11.26 -1.58 5.99
CA GLN A 13 12.11 -1.68 7.17
C GLN A 13 11.45 -1.08 8.41
N VAL A 14 10.91 0.14 8.30
CA VAL A 14 10.17 0.80 9.39
C VAL A 14 9.01 -0.05 9.89
N LEU A 15 8.31 -0.73 8.98
CA LEU A 15 7.18 -1.60 9.33
C LEU A 15 7.65 -2.91 9.98
N ARG A 16 8.79 -3.50 9.56
CA ARG A 16 9.38 -4.67 10.24
C ARG A 16 9.75 -4.38 11.68
N ASP A 17 10.26 -3.17 11.93
CA ASP A 17 10.74 -2.78 13.26
C ASP A 17 9.60 -2.31 14.18
N GLY A 18 8.54 -1.73 13.62
CA GLY A 18 7.51 -1.05 14.39
C GLY A 18 6.15 -1.75 14.49
N VAL A 19 5.79 -2.64 13.55
CA VAL A 19 4.46 -3.27 13.55
C VAL A 19 4.42 -4.50 14.45
N HIS A 20 3.44 -4.52 15.34
CA HIS A 20 3.18 -5.64 16.23
C HIS A 20 1.79 -6.22 15.99
N SER A 21 1.59 -7.48 16.34
CA SER A 21 0.31 -8.16 16.19
C SER A 21 0.09 -9.20 17.26
N ASP A 22 -1.14 -9.32 17.70
CA ASP A 22 -1.65 -10.38 18.61
C ASP A 22 -2.17 -11.61 17.83
N THR A 23 -2.18 -11.54 16.49
CA THR A 23 -2.58 -12.64 15.61
C THR A 23 -1.56 -12.83 14.49
N THR A 24 -1.71 -13.88 13.67
CA THR A 24 -0.85 -14.10 12.51
C THR A 24 -1.23 -13.12 11.41
N SER A 25 -0.28 -12.26 11.02
CA SER A 25 -0.53 -11.15 10.13
C SER A 25 0.51 -11.04 9.02
N ALA A 26 0.10 -10.51 7.88
CA ALA A 26 0.99 -10.15 6.79
C ALA A 26 0.82 -8.67 6.42
N VAL A 27 1.94 -8.00 6.20
CA VAL A 27 1.99 -6.64 5.65
C VAL A 27 2.74 -6.70 4.33
N ILE A 28 2.11 -6.25 3.26
CA ILE A 28 2.63 -6.28 1.89
C ILE A 28 2.85 -4.83 1.45
N VAL A 29 4.10 -4.40 1.38
CA VAL A 29 4.46 -3.11 0.80
C VAL A 29 4.57 -3.31 -0.70
N VAL A 30 3.75 -2.60 -1.48
CA VAL A 30 3.78 -2.68 -2.94
C VAL A 30 5.09 -2.07 -3.43
N ASP A 31 5.77 -2.79 -4.32
CA ASP A 31 7.06 -2.37 -4.85
C ASP A 31 6.85 -1.34 -5.98
N VAL A 32 6.62 -0.10 -5.57
CA VAL A 32 6.42 1.04 -6.47
C VAL A 32 7.75 1.74 -6.69
N ASP A 33 8.19 1.78 -7.94
CA ASP A 33 9.37 2.53 -8.34
C ASP A 33 9.05 4.02 -8.47
N GLY A 34 9.37 4.78 -7.45
CA GLY A 34 9.19 6.24 -7.43
C GLY A 34 10.37 7.03 -7.96
N GLU A 35 11.51 6.41 -8.19
CA GLU A 35 12.71 7.08 -8.69
C GLU A 35 12.62 7.35 -10.20
N HIS A 36 11.86 6.54 -10.96
CA HIS A 36 11.74 6.66 -12.40
C HIS A 36 10.40 7.28 -12.82
N SER A 37 10.43 8.56 -13.16
CA SER A 37 9.27 9.25 -13.73
C SER A 37 9.11 8.96 -15.22
N ILE A 38 7.88 8.92 -15.70
CA ILE A 38 7.52 8.76 -17.11
C ILE A 38 6.89 10.06 -17.60
N PRO A 39 7.60 10.83 -18.45
CA PRO A 39 7.15 12.18 -18.85
C PRO A 39 5.80 12.22 -19.57
N SER A 40 5.43 11.15 -20.25
CA SER A 40 4.18 11.08 -20.99
C SER A 40 3.69 9.65 -21.13
N ILE A 41 2.41 9.43 -20.87
CA ILE A 41 1.73 8.14 -21.11
C ILE A 41 1.88 7.70 -22.58
N ALA A 42 1.89 8.67 -23.50
CA ALA A 42 2.03 8.38 -24.93
C ALA A 42 3.44 7.86 -25.32
N GLN A 43 4.40 7.96 -24.43
CA GLN A 43 5.78 7.52 -24.65
C GLN A 43 6.12 6.23 -23.86
N LEU A 44 5.16 5.66 -23.14
CA LEU A 44 5.35 4.38 -22.46
C LEU A 44 5.71 3.28 -23.46
N THR A 45 6.76 2.56 -23.15
CA THR A 45 7.20 1.37 -23.89
C THR A 45 6.71 0.09 -23.19
N ASP A 46 6.60 -1.00 -23.95
CA ASP A 46 6.22 -2.31 -23.40
C ASP A 46 7.17 -2.74 -22.25
N ASN A 47 8.47 -2.49 -22.39
CA ASN A 47 9.44 -2.81 -21.33
C ASN A 47 9.16 -2.02 -20.04
N GLN A 48 8.82 -0.73 -20.15
CA GLN A 48 8.46 0.08 -18.98
C GLN A 48 7.16 -0.38 -18.34
N ILE A 49 6.19 -0.81 -19.13
CA ILE A 49 4.95 -1.39 -18.60
C ILE A 49 5.26 -2.68 -17.83
N ASP A 50 6.07 -3.57 -18.41
CA ASP A 50 6.46 -4.81 -17.76
C ASP A 50 7.22 -4.56 -16.44
N GLU A 51 8.24 -3.71 -16.46
CA GLU A 51 9.10 -3.45 -15.30
C GLU A 51 8.39 -2.70 -14.17
N ILE A 52 7.58 -1.68 -14.51
CA ILE A 52 7.00 -0.76 -13.51
C ILE A 52 5.60 -1.22 -13.06
N PHE A 53 4.90 -1.98 -13.87
CA PHE A 53 3.53 -2.39 -13.57
C PHE A 53 3.37 -3.92 -13.48
N GLU A 54 3.71 -4.70 -14.52
CA GLU A 54 3.35 -6.12 -14.57
C GLU A 54 4.14 -6.95 -13.56
N GLN A 55 5.46 -6.84 -13.54
CA GLN A 55 6.28 -7.60 -12.59
C GLN A 55 6.00 -7.21 -11.13
N PRO A 56 5.89 -5.93 -10.75
CA PRO A 56 5.46 -5.56 -9.40
C PRO A 56 4.08 -6.10 -9.05
N MET A 57 3.13 -6.10 -9.99
CA MET A 57 1.79 -6.63 -9.77
C MET A 57 1.80 -8.13 -9.51
N GLN A 58 2.61 -8.89 -10.26
CA GLN A 58 2.81 -10.32 -10.02
C GLN A 58 3.35 -10.58 -8.61
N ARG A 59 4.31 -9.74 -8.13
CA ARG A 59 4.82 -9.85 -6.75
C ARG A 59 3.75 -9.60 -5.69
N VAL A 60 2.85 -8.63 -5.91
CA VAL A 60 1.72 -8.38 -5.01
C VAL A 60 0.78 -9.59 -4.94
N ILE A 61 0.45 -10.17 -6.10
CA ILE A 61 -0.42 -11.36 -6.18
C ILE A 61 0.24 -12.52 -5.44
N ALA A 62 1.51 -12.79 -5.70
CA ALA A 62 2.26 -13.86 -5.02
C ALA A 62 2.30 -13.66 -3.50
N ALA A 63 2.54 -12.42 -3.02
CA ALA A 63 2.56 -12.13 -1.59
C ALA A 63 1.18 -12.31 -0.92
N LEU A 64 0.09 -12.00 -1.62
CA LEU A 64 -1.27 -12.26 -1.15
C LEU A 64 -1.56 -13.77 -1.07
N GLN A 65 -1.13 -14.54 -2.07
CA GLN A 65 -1.25 -16.01 -2.08
C GLN A 65 -0.47 -16.63 -0.93
N GLU A 66 0.78 -16.23 -0.74
CA GLU A 66 1.62 -16.70 0.39
C GLU A 66 1.00 -16.38 1.75
N ALA A 67 0.44 -15.17 1.91
CA ALA A 67 -0.22 -14.78 3.15
C ALA A 67 -1.48 -15.63 3.43
N HIS A 68 -2.25 -15.93 2.40
CA HIS A 68 -3.40 -16.81 2.49
C HIS A 68 -3.00 -18.25 2.85
N GLU A 69 -2.01 -18.82 2.16
CA GLU A 69 -1.48 -20.18 2.41
C GLU A 69 -0.89 -20.31 3.83
N ALA A 70 -0.25 -19.25 4.32
CA ALA A 70 0.26 -19.18 5.69
C ALA A 70 -0.85 -18.98 6.75
N ASN A 71 -2.11 -18.95 6.35
CA ASN A 71 -3.26 -18.72 7.23
C ASN A 71 -3.15 -17.40 8.02
N CYS A 72 -2.62 -16.33 7.42
CA CYS A 72 -2.63 -15.02 8.02
C CYS A 72 -4.06 -14.53 8.21
N ARG A 73 -4.42 -14.18 9.44
CA ARG A 73 -5.76 -13.71 9.78
C ARG A 73 -5.99 -12.26 9.39
N ARG A 74 -4.93 -11.46 9.37
CA ARG A 74 -4.94 -10.04 9.02
C ARG A 74 -3.92 -9.81 7.92
N ILE A 75 -4.37 -9.25 6.80
CA ILE A 75 -3.50 -8.93 5.65
C ILE A 75 -3.67 -7.44 5.35
N VAL A 76 -2.56 -6.72 5.33
CA VAL A 76 -2.54 -5.29 5.05
C VAL A 76 -1.64 -5.01 3.85
N VAL A 77 -2.18 -4.38 2.82
CA VAL A 77 -1.43 -3.96 1.63
C VAL A 77 -1.16 -2.46 1.73
N VAL A 78 0.09 -2.05 1.57
CA VAL A 78 0.50 -0.65 1.71
C VAL A 78 0.86 -0.09 0.34
N VAL A 79 0.21 1.02 -0.02
CA VAL A 79 0.32 1.69 -1.32
C VAL A 79 0.55 3.19 -1.16
N PRO A 80 1.12 3.90 -2.14
CA PRO A 80 1.14 5.36 -2.11
C PRO A 80 -0.24 5.94 -2.42
N THR A 81 -0.55 7.12 -1.87
CA THR A 81 -1.77 7.88 -2.20
C THR A 81 -1.80 8.37 -3.64
N THR A 82 -0.67 8.37 -4.34
CA THR A 82 -0.56 8.72 -5.76
C THR A 82 -1.53 7.93 -6.65
N GLY A 83 -1.83 6.67 -6.29
CA GLY A 83 -2.83 5.88 -6.99
C GLY A 83 -4.22 6.52 -6.94
N MET A 84 -4.60 7.10 -5.82
CA MET A 84 -5.92 7.68 -5.59
C MET A 84 -6.07 9.07 -6.22
N SER A 85 -5.01 9.87 -6.19
CA SER A 85 -5.02 11.25 -6.71
C SER A 85 -4.62 11.36 -8.18
N GLY A 86 -3.97 10.32 -8.72
CA GLY A 86 -3.18 10.42 -9.93
C GLY A 86 -1.86 11.13 -9.68
N GLY A 87 -0.84 10.84 -10.47
CA GLY A 87 0.46 11.49 -10.38
C GLY A 87 0.95 11.88 -11.77
N ALA A 88 1.19 13.17 -12.00
CA ALA A 88 1.85 13.59 -13.23
C ALA A 88 3.19 12.85 -13.36
N CYS A 89 3.47 12.29 -14.53
CA CYS A 89 4.69 11.50 -14.80
C CYS A 89 4.83 10.17 -14.03
N TYR A 90 3.78 9.71 -13.34
CA TYR A 90 3.79 8.44 -12.57
C TYR A 90 2.57 7.56 -12.87
N ALA A 91 2.09 7.57 -14.11
CA ALA A 91 0.88 6.85 -14.50
C ALA A 91 0.96 5.31 -14.26
N PRO A 92 2.04 4.59 -14.63
CA PRO A 92 2.12 3.15 -14.37
C PRO A 92 2.21 2.84 -12.88
N GLN A 93 2.92 3.66 -12.09
CA GLN A 93 3.02 3.50 -10.64
C GLN A 93 1.66 3.75 -9.96
N ALA A 94 0.92 4.76 -10.41
CA ALA A 94 -0.44 5.03 -9.93
C ALA A 94 -1.40 3.89 -10.28
N ALA A 95 -1.30 3.36 -11.50
CA ALA A 95 -2.09 2.21 -11.94
C ALA A 95 -1.78 0.95 -11.11
N LEU A 96 -0.50 0.69 -10.80
CA LEU A 96 -0.08 -0.40 -9.92
C LEU A 96 -0.71 -0.27 -8.53
N ALA A 97 -0.61 0.92 -7.92
CA ALA A 97 -1.17 1.18 -6.60
C ALA A 97 -2.69 0.96 -6.56
N GLU A 98 -3.43 1.45 -7.57
CA GLU A 98 -4.88 1.24 -7.67
C GLU A 98 -5.24 -0.21 -7.95
N SER A 99 -4.47 -0.91 -8.77
CA SER A 99 -4.69 -2.34 -9.03
C SER A 99 -4.52 -3.17 -7.76
N ALA A 100 -3.48 -2.88 -6.96
CA ALA A 100 -3.27 -3.53 -5.67
C ALA A 100 -4.43 -3.23 -4.70
N ARG A 101 -4.92 -1.99 -4.67
CA ARG A 101 -6.06 -1.57 -3.85
C ARG A 101 -7.36 -2.29 -4.23
N ILE A 102 -7.61 -2.51 -5.52
CA ILE A 102 -8.77 -3.29 -5.98
C ILE A 102 -8.63 -4.77 -5.66
N LEU A 103 -7.43 -5.35 -5.74
CA LEU A 103 -7.19 -6.74 -5.32
C LEU A 103 -7.51 -6.95 -3.85
N VAL A 104 -7.21 -5.99 -2.97
CA VAL A 104 -7.60 -6.03 -1.55
C VAL A 104 -9.10 -6.24 -1.39
N LYS A 105 -9.93 -5.51 -2.13
CA LYS A 105 -11.39 -5.68 -2.08
C LYS A 105 -11.84 -7.05 -2.58
N SER A 106 -11.20 -7.56 -3.62
CA SER A 106 -11.50 -8.89 -4.18
C SER A 106 -11.09 -9.99 -3.20
N ALA A 107 -9.90 -9.92 -2.62
CA ALA A 107 -9.43 -10.86 -1.62
C ALA A 107 -10.30 -10.84 -0.36
N ALA A 108 -10.68 -9.66 0.13
CA ALA A 108 -11.58 -9.51 1.27
C ALA A 108 -12.93 -10.21 1.05
N ARG A 109 -13.49 -10.13 -0.16
CA ARG A 109 -14.74 -10.81 -0.52
C ARG A 109 -14.56 -12.32 -0.61
N GLN A 110 -13.42 -12.79 -1.14
CA GLN A 110 -13.18 -14.22 -1.32
C GLN A 110 -12.88 -14.93 0.01
N TRP A 111 -12.11 -14.28 0.90
CA TRP A 111 -11.58 -14.91 2.11
C TRP A 111 -12.33 -14.55 3.40
N GLY A 112 -13.24 -13.59 3.34
CA GLY A 112 -13.97 -13.10 4.50
C GLY A 112 -14.75 -14.19 5.25
N SER A 113 -15.32 -15.17 4.53
CA SER A 113 -16.04 -16.30 5.15
C SER A 113 -15.15 -17.20 6.01
N THR A 114 -13.82 -17.16 5.82
CA THR A 114 -12.84 -17.89 6.63
C THR A 114 -12.31 -17.07 7.81
N GLY A 115 -12.83 -15.84 7.99
CA GLY A 115 -12.42 -14.92 9.06
C GLY A 115 -11.09 -14.19 8.78
N ILE A 116 -10.61 -14.19 7.53
CA ILE A 116 -9.47 -13.41 7.10
C ILE A 116 -9.95 -12.01 6.71
N THR A 117 -9.29 -10.98 7.25
CA THR A 117 -9.50 -9.59 6.79
C THR A 117 -8.35 -9.14 5.90
N VAL A 118 -8.69 -8.42 4.85
CA VAL A 118 -7.70 -7.83 3.92
C VAL A 118 -8.04 -6.36 3.74
N ASN A 119 -7.10 -5.48 4.08
CA ASN A 119 -7.27 -4.03 3.99
C ASN A 119 -6.08 -3.38 3.30
N ALA A 120 -6.27 -2.17 2.78
CA ALA A 120 -5.19 -1.34 2.26
C ALA A 120 -4.93 -0.13 3.18
N VAL A 121 -3.67 0.30 3.24
CA VAL A 121 -3.28 1.58 3.82
C VAL A 121 -2.59 2.38 2.73
N ALA A 122 -3.16 3.54 2.40
CA ALA A 122 -2.56 4.48 1.46
C ALA A 122 -1.74 5.51 2.24
N VAL A 123 -0.45 5.58 1.97
CA VAL A 123 0.49 6.42 2.71
C VAL A 123 1.09 7.52 1.83
N GLU A 124 1.75 8.49 2.45
CA GLU A 124 2.43 9.57 1.72
C GLU A 124 3.36 9.03 0.62
N PRO A 125 3.37 9.66 -0.57
CA PRO A 125 4.19 9.22 -1.70
C PRO A 125 5.70 9.21 -1.42
N HIS A 126 6.19 10.06 -0.50
CA HIS A 126 7.62 10.13 -0.16
C HIS A 126 8.19 8.79 0.36
N TRP A 127 7.36 7.95 0.99
CA TRP A 127 7.77 6.61 1.41
C TRP A 127 8.18 5.70 0.25
N PHE A 128 7.77 6.06 -0.97
CA PHE A 128 8.07 5.36 -2.22
C PHE A 128 9.01 6.17 -3.13
N ALA A 129 9.74 7.14 -2.59
CA ALA A 129 10.59 8.08 -3.34
C ALA A 129 9.83 8.92 -4.40
N ILE A 130 8.52 9.08 -4.25
CA ILE A 130 7.69 9.90 -5.13
C ILE A 130 7.53 11.30 -4.51
N ASP A 131 7.77 12.36 -5.30
CA ASP A 131 7.52 13.74 -4.86
C ASP A 131 6.01 13.97 -4.66
N PRO A 132 5.55 14.32 -3.46
CA PRO A 132 4.13 14.57 -3.20
C PRO A 132 3.51 15.67 -4.07
N SER A 133 4.28 16.61 -4.56
CA SER A 133 3.80 17.73 -5.39
C SER A 133 3.23 17.32 -6.75
N ILE A 134 3.57 16.12 -7.23
CA ILE A 134 3.10 15.60 -8.51
C ILE A 134 1.60 15.31 -8.56
N SER A 135 0.96 15.16 -7.41
CA SER A 135 -0.48 14.90 -7.29
C SER A 135 -1.32 16.17 -7.26
N GLY A 136 -0.71 17.32 -7.50
CA GLY A 136 -1.39 18.63 -7.49
C GLY A 136 -1.33 19.33 -6.13
N PRO A 137 -2.11 20.39 -5.95
CA PRO A 137 -2.09 21.18 -4.71
C PRO A 137 -2.53 20.33 -3.51
N VAL A 138 -1.82 20.51 -2.42
CA VAL A 138 -2.13 19.86 -1.15
C VAL A 138 -3.54 20.24 -0.71
N ALA A 139 -4.28 19.25 -0.24
CA ALA A 139 -5.62 19.45 0.26
C ALA A 139 -5.66 20.27 1.57
N ILE A 140 -6.84 20.45 2.06
CA ILE A 140 -7.31 21.45 3.02
C ILE A 140 -6.71 21.30 4.42
N ALA A 141 -6.29 20.08 4.81
CA ALA A 141 -5.79 19.87 6.17
C ALA A 141 -4.34 20.38 6.30
N PRO A 142 -4.06 21.26 7.26
CA PRO A 142 -2.69 21.68 7.48
C PRO A 142 -1.85 20.51 7.96
N ARG A 143 -0.69 20.29 7.36
CA ARG A 143 0.33 19.32 7.79
C ARG A 143 0.91 19.63 9.19
N SER A 144 0.15 20.28 10.04
CA SER A 144 0.64 20.76 11.33
C SER A 144 0.72 19.69 12.41
N LEU A 145 0.32 18.45 12.13
CA LEU A 145 0.13 17.45 13.18
C LEU A 145 1.36 16.57 13.46
N SER A 146 2.28 16.43 12.52
CA SER A 146 3.60 15.87 12.78
C SER A 146 4.53 16.14 11.60
N ASN A 147 5.83 16.28 11.85
CA ASN A 147 6.83 16.37 10.78
C ASN A 147 7.06 15.01 10.10
N GLU A 148 6.50 13.94 10.66
CA GLU A 148 6.62 12.57 10.15
C GLU A 148 5.31 11.83 10.37
N VAL A 149 4.54 11.62 9.32
CA VAL A 149 3.35 10.77 9.37
C VAL A 149 3.80 9.32 9.30
N SER A 150 3.69 8.60 10.43
CA SER A 150 4.05 7.20 10.49
C SER A 150 2.82 6.30 10.31
N PRO A 151 2.82 5.38 9.34
CA PRO A 151 1.73 4.44 9.16
C PRO A 151 1.73 3.27 10.16
N VAL A 152 2.76 3.16 11.01
CA VAL A 152 2.94 2.04 11.95
C VAL A 152 1.72 1.83 12.84
N GLY A 153 1.16 2.91 13.39
CA GLY A 153 0.02 2.83 14.31
C GLY A 153 -1.24 2.24 13.66
N VAL A 154 -1.61 2.74 12.49
CA VAL A 154 -2.80 2.26 11.77
C VAL A 154 -2.60 0.82 11.26
N ILE A 155 -1.39 0.49 10.79
CA ILE A 155 -1.09 -0.87 10.33
C ILE A 155 -1.07 -1.85 11.51
N THR A 156 -0.49 -1.47 12.65
CA THR A 156 -0.55 -2.28 13.88
C THR A 156 -2.00 -2.56 14.31
N TRP A 157 -2.86 -1.53 14.28
CA TRP A 157 -4.28 -1.71 14.58
C TRP A 157 -4.94 -2.66 13.58
N LEU A 158 -4.70 -2.54 12.27
CA LEU A 158 -5.25 -3.44 11.26
C LEU A 158 -4.71 -4.88 11.37
N CYS A 159 -3.53 -5.07 11.95
CA CYS A 159 -2.95 -6.37 12.25
C CYS A 159 -3.44 -6.98 13.58
N SER A 160 -4.31 -6.29 14.33
CA SER A 160 -4.80 -6.76 15.62
C SER A 160 -6.21 -7.35 15.55
N GLU A 161 -6.62 -8.06 16.62
CA GLU A 161 -8.00 -8.55 16.77
C GLU A 161 -9.01 -7.40 16.88
N ALA A 162 -8.60 -6.21 17.31
CA ALA A 162 -9.48 -5.05 17.43
C ALA A 162 -10.06 -4.56 16.09
N SER A 163 -9.48 -4.99 14.96
CA SER A 163 -9.95 -4.66 13.62
C SER A 163 -10.66 -5.81 12.90
N GLN A 164 -11.07 -6.85 13.61
CA GLN A 164 -11.61 -8.08 13.03
C GLN A 164 -12.84 -7.88 12.12
N ASP A 165 -13.59 -6.82 12.34
CA ASP A 165 -14.81 -6.51 11.58
C ASP A 165 -14.54 -5.50 10.44
N VAL A 166 -13.28 -5.11 10.22
CA VAL A 166 -12.86 -4.20 9.17
C VAL A 166 -12.19 -4.98 8.05
N THR A 167 -12.80 -5.02 6.87
CA THR A 167 -12.24 -5.71 5.70
C THR A 167 -12.62 -5.01 4.39
N GLY A 168 -11.76 -5.11 3.38
CA GLY A 168 -11.96 -4.51 2.08
C GLY A 168 -11.85 -2.98 2.05
N GLN A 169 -11.33 -2.37 3.12
CA GLN A 169 -11.22 -0.92 3.25
C GLN A 169 -9.85 -0.41 2.76
N THR A 170 -9.85 0.85 2.35
CA THR A 170 -8.61 1.63 2.16
C THR A 170 -8.60 2.75 3.18
N ILE A 171 -7.61 2.76 4.06
CA ILE A 171 -7.41 3.82 5.04
C ILE A 171 -6.29 4.72 4.55
N VAL A 172 -6.58 6.01 4.41
CA VAL A 172 -5.58 7.02 4.05
C VAL A 172 -4.84 7.44 5.32
N CYS A 173 -3.51 7.36 5.27
CA CYS A 173 -2.61 7.73 6.37
C CYS A 173 -1.48 8.60 5.81
N ASP A 174 -1.81 9.84 5.48
CA ASP A 174 -0.91 10.80 4.80
C ASP A 174 -0.90 12.18 5.44
N GLY A 175 -1.42 12.31 6.68
CA GLY A 175 -1.49 13.59 7.38
C GLY A 175 -2.38 14.63 6.72
N GLY A 176 -3.32 14.21 5.87
CA GLY A 176 -4.21 15.10 5.13
C GLY A 176 -3.58 15.68 3.87
N LEU A 177 -2.53 15.07 3.36
CA LEU A 177 -1.88 15.51 2.12
C LEU A 177 -2.80 15.38 0.91
N TRP A 178 -3.60 14.33 0.90
CA TRP A 178 -4.59 14.07 -0.15
C TRP A 178 -5.96 13.83 0.47
N MET A 179 -6.86 14.77 0.27
CA MET A 179 -8.28 14.64 0.69
C MET A 179 -9.19 15.37 -0.30
#